data_80ef59e89f5ebf85c12f462fb7ee024f
#
_entry.id   80ef59e89f5ebf85c12f462fb7ee024f
#
_cell.length_a   1.000
_cell.length_b   1.000
_cell.length_c   1.000
_cell.angle_alpha   90.00
_cell.angle_beta   90.00
_cell.angle_gamma   90.00
#
_symmetry.space_group_name_H-M   'P 1'
#
loop_
_entity.id
_entity.type
_entity.pdbx_description
1 polymer ?
#
loop_
_entity_poly.entity_id
_entity_poly.type
_entity_poly.pdbx_seq_one_letter_code
_entity_poly.pdbx_strand_id
1 'polypeptide(L)'
;FFSCLMTVTNAILQAYGKEQKPILSMAIGAGVKTVVAYVLIGLPAVHIYGAPISTFVCVLTVSVINMGYIKKCTGSLESIATLFTRPLMAAAVSVGAGGGIYFLLRRWRGESSGLTLLTIAVTAVLYGLSALKIHAVGEADLLLLPQGEKLCKLLRKIRLI
;
A
#
# COMPACT_ATOMS: atom_id res chain seq x y z
N PHE A 1 1.16 -0.54 2.06
CA PHE A 1 0.16 -0.85 1.04
C PHE A 1 -1.21 -1.11 1.66
N PHE A 2 -1.37 -2.12 2.51
CA PHE A 2 -2.68 -2.47 3.09
C PHE A 2 -3.31 -1.35 3.92
N SER A 3 -2.51 -0.51 4.59
CA SER A 3 -3.02 0.68 5.28
C SER A 3 -3.62 1.69 4.31
N CYS A 4 -2.98 1.93 3.17
CA CYS A 4 -3.54 2.78 2.12
C CYS A 4 -4.82 2.18 1.54
N LEU A 5 -4.85 0.86 1.32
CA LEU A 5 -6.04 0.15 0.86
C LEU A 5 -7.22 0.34 1.84
N MET A 6 -6.96 0.19 3.14
CA MET A 6 -7.96 0.44 4.18
C MET A 6 -8.48 1.88 4.14
N THR A 7 -7.59 2.87 4.02
CA THR A 7 -7.99 4.29 3.97
C THR A 7 -8.85 4.59 2.74
N VAL A 8 -8.44 4.13 1.57
CA VAL A 8 -9.19 4.35 0.33
C VAL A 8 -10.54 3.64 0.35
N THR A 9 -10.60 2.39 0.83
CA THR A 9 -11.87 1.66 0.94
C THR A 9 -12.82 2.29 1.96
N ASN A 10 -12.31 2.86 3.06
CA ASN A 10 -13.09 3.65 4.00
C ASN A 10 -13.67 4.90 3.33
N ALA A 11 -12.85 5.65 2.59
CA ALA A 11 -13.28 6.86 1.88
C ALA A 11 -14.37 6.55 0.83
N ILE A 12 -14.23 5.47 0.09
CA ILE A 12 -15.23 5.02 -0.88
C ILE A 12 -16.57 4.73 -0.16
N LEU A 13 -16.57 3.98 0.94
CA LEU A 13 -17.78 3.67 1.68
C LEU A 13 -18.46 4.91 2.27
N GLN A 14 -17.67 5.88 2.74
CA GLN A 14 -18.16 7.18 3.19
C GLN A 14 -18.81 7.96 2.05
N ALA A 15 -18.19 8.01 0.88
CA ALA A 15 -18.72 8.66 -0.31
C ALA A 15 -20.08 8.07 -0.75
N TYR A 16 -20.30 6.76 -0.51
CA TYR A 16 -21.60 6.10 -0.73
C TYR A 16 -22.63 6.33 0.39
N GLY A 17 -22.34 7.22 1.35
CA GLY A 17 -23.22 7.51 2.50
C GLY A 17 -23.36 6.36 3.49
N LYS A 18 -22.45 5.39 3.47
CA LYS A 18 -22.47 4.23 4.37
C LYS A 18 -21.39 4.32 5.45
N GLU A 19 -21.32 5.45 6.13
CA GLU A 19 -20.31 5.78 7.13
C GLU A 19 -20.25 4.78 8.31
N GLN A 20 -21.36 4.13 8.63
CA GLN A 20 -21.42 3.12 9.69
C GLN A 20 -20.64 1.83 9.36
N LYS A 21 -20.45 1.51 8.06
CA LYS A 21 -19.78 0.27 7.65
C LYS A 21 -18.29 0.28 7.93
N PRO A 22 -17.54 1.35 7.61
CA PRO A 22 -16.13 1.48 8.02
C PRO A 22 -15.95 1.41 9.54
N ILE A 23 -16.83 2.05 10.31
CA ILE A 23 -16.77 2.02 11.78
C ILE A 23 -16.90 0.59 12.30
N LEU A 24 -17.86 -0.16 11.78
CA LEU A 24 -18.07 -1.56 12.17
C LEU A 24 -16.88 -2.44 11.76
N SER A 25 -16.37 -2.27 10.54
CA SER A 25 -15.20 -3.06 10.10
C SER A 25 -13.95 -2.76 10.91
N MET A 26 -13.74 -1.49 11.29
CA MET A 26 -12.63 -1.09 12.16
C MET A 26 -12.79 -1.64 13.59
N ALA A 27 -14.00 -1.65 14.14
CA ALA A 27 -14.27 -2.26 15.44
C ALA A 27 -13.97 -3.77 15.45
N ILE A 28 -14.39 -4.49 14.40
CA ILE A 28 -14.06 -5.91 14.22
C ILE A 28 -12.55 -6.10 14.09
N GLY A 29 -11.89 -5.28 13.28
CA GLY A 29 -10.44 -5.32 13.10
C GLY A 29 -9.68 -5.07 14.40
N ALA A 30 -10.12 -4.14 15.22
CA ALA A 30 -9.56 -3.87 16.53
C ALA A 30 -9.70 -5.08 17.48
N GLY A 31 -10.86 -5.71 17.49
CA GLY A 31 -11.10 -6.94 18.25
C GLY A 31 -10.13 -8.07 17.83
N VAL A 32 -10.03 -8.31 16.52
CA VAL A 32 -9.09 -9.29 15.97
C VAL A 32 -7.64 -8.96 16.34
N LYS A 33 -7.26 -7.69 16.22
CA LYS A 33 -5.91 -7.23 16.61
C LYS A 33 -5.61 -7.53 18.08
N THR A 34 -6.56 -7.25 18.96
CA THR A 34 -6.38 -7.49 20.40
C THR A 34 -6.18 -8.97 20.71
N VAL A 35 -6.99 -9.83 20.12
CA VAL A 35 -6.88 -11.29 20.30
C VAL A 35 -5.54 -11.80 19.73
N VAL A 36 -5.19 -11.41 18.52
CA VAL A 36 -3.94 -11.86 17.88
C VAL A 36 -2.73 -11.32 18.63
N ALA A 37 -2.75 -10.07 19.09
CA ALA A 37 -1.69 -9.49 19.88
C ALA A 37 -1.51 -10.25 21.21
N TYR A 38 -2.61 -10.54 21.91
CA TYR A 38 -2.57 -11.27 23.16
C TYR A 38 -1.93 -12.66 23.01
N VAL A 39 -2.32 -13.39 21.97
CA VAL A 39 -1.78 -14.73 21.70
C VAL A 39 -0.31 -14.68 21.29
N LEU A 40 0.06 -13.78 20.37
CA LEU A 40 1.42 -13.72 19.83
C LEU A 40 2.44 -13.16 20.82
N ILE A 41 2.06 -12.14 21.61
CA ILE A 41 2.96 -11.57 22.62
C ILE A 41 3.16 -12.55 23.79
N GLY A 42 2.16 -13.40 24.08
CA GLY A 42 2.27 -14.47 25.08
C GLY A 42 3.22 -15.61 24.69
N LEU A 43 3.61 -15.72 23.41
CA LEU A 43 4.53 -16.76 22.94
C LEU A 43 5.99 -16.30 23.09
N PRO A 44 6.85 -17.01 23.85
CA PRO A 44 8.26 -16.64 24.07
C PRO A 44 9.10 -16.50 22.80
N ALA A 45 8.71 -17.19 21.72
CA ALA A 45 9.43 -17.18 20.45
C ALA A 45 9.14 -15.95 19.57
N VAL A 46 8.03 -15.25 19.80
CA VAL A 46 7.57 -14.16 18.93
C VAL A 46 7.64 -12.80 19.61
N HIS A 47 7.35 -12.73 20.91
CA HIS A 47 7.43 -11.52 21.74
C HIS A 47 7.17 -10.20 20.99
N ILE A 48 8.26 -9.48 20.70
CA ILE A 48 8.23 -8.13 20.12
C ILE A 48 7.68 -8.08 18.68
N TYR A 49 7.78 -9.18 17.93
CA TYR A 49 7.25 -9.28 16.56
C TYR A 49 5.72 -9.48 16.52
N GLY A 50 5.11 -9.82 17.63
CA GLY A 50 3.66 -10.02 17.73
C GLY A 50 2.86 -8.73 17.46
N ALA A 51 3.40 -7.56 17.83
CA ALA A 51 2.73 -6.28 17.62
C ALA A 51 2.62 -5.87 16.12
N PRO A 52 3.68 -5.93 15.32
CA PRO A 52 3.58 -5.70 13.87
C PRO A 52 2.67 -6.71 13.16
N ILE A 53 2.74 -7.98 13.53
CA ILE A 53 1.93 -9.04 12.92
C ILE A 53 0.45 -8.82 13.23
N SER A 54 0.08 -8.51 14.48
CA SER A 54 -1.31 -8.24 14.86
C SER A 54 -1.87 -7.02 14.14
N THR A 55 -1.04 -5.98 13.93
CA THR A 55 -1.42 -4.80 13.15
C THR A 55 -1.66 -5.14 11.69
N PHE A 56 -0.80 -5.96 11.10
CA PHE A 56 -0.97 -6.44 9.73
C PHE A 56 -2.28 -7.21 9.55
N VAL A 57 -2.55 -8.17 10.45
CA VAL A 57 -3.79 -8.95 10.45
C VAL A 57 -5.02 -8.05 10.60
N CYS A 58 -4.97 -7.06 11.49
CA CYS A 58 -6.04 -6.08 11.66
C CYS A 58 -6.36 -5.35 10.35
N VAL A 59 -5.35 -4.72 9.75
CA VAL A 59 -5.53 -3.92 8.53
C VAL A 59 -6.01 -4.79 7.38
N LEU A 60 -5.52 -6.01 7.28
CA LEU A 60 -5.94 -6.99 6.27
C LEU A 60 -7.43 -7.37 6.48
N THR A 61 -7.82 -7.65 7.72
CA THR A 61 -9.22 -7.97 8.08
C THR A 61 -10.17 -6.83 7.71
N VAL A 62 -9.84 -5.59 8.11
CA VAL A 62 -10.64 -4.40 7.78
C VAL A 62 -10.76 -4.22 6.27
N SER A 63 -9.65 -4.36 5.54
CA SER A 63 -9.64 -4.21 4.08
C SER A 63 -10.55 -5.24 3.39
N VAL A 64 -10.50 -6.50 3.82
CA VAL A 64 -11.34 -7.58 3.27
C VAL A 64 -12.83 -7.32 3.55
N ILE A 65 -13.18 -6.92 4.78
CA ILE A 65 -14.55 -6.61 5.14
C ILE A 65 -15.08 -5.42 4.33
N ASN A 66 -14.29 -4.34 4.22
CA ASN A 66 -14.66 -3.17 3.43
C ASN A 66 -14.85 -3.52 1.95
N MET A 67 -13.98 -4.34 1.38
CA MET A 67 -14.10 -4.80 0.01
C MET A 67 -15.39 -5.60 -0.22
N GLY A 68 -15.80 -6.41 0.76
CA GLY A 68 -17.09 -7.10 0.77
C GLY A 68 -18.28 -6.13 0.77
N TYR A 69 -18.20 -5.05 1.55
CA TYR A 69 -19.25 -4.03 1.56
C TYR A 69 -19.30 -3.23 0.25
N ILE A 70 -18.14 -2.87 -0.32
CA ILE A 70 -18.06 -2.17 -1.60
C ILE A 70 -18.66 -3.04 -2.71
N LYS A 71 -18.36 -4.34 -2.74
CA LYS A 71 -18.97 -5.28 -3.70
C LYS A 71 -20.49 -5.25 -3.66
N LYS A 72 -21.06 -5.23 -2.45
CA LYS A 72 -22.51 -5.15 -2.28
C LYS A 72 -23.11 -3.81 -2.72
N CYS A 73 -22.32 -2.74 -2.74
CA CYS A 73 -22.77 -1.40 -3.12
C CYS A 73 -22.64 -1.15 -4.63
N THR A 74 -21.56 -1.64 -5.24
CA THR A 74 -21.18 -1.33 -6.62
C THR A 74 -21.57 -2.44 -7.61
N GLY A 75 -21.88 -3.64 -7.13
CA GLY A 75 -22.26 -4.79 -7.97
C GLY A 75 -21.07 -5.46 -8.68
N SER A 76 -19.92 -4.81 -8.83
CA SER A 76 -18.74 -5.37 -9.48
C SER A 76 -17.47 -5.08 -8.68
N LEU A 77 -16.61 -6.10 -8.52
CA LEU A 77 -15.30 -5.96 -7.90
C LEU A 77 -14.17 -5.80 -8.93
N GLU A 78 -14.44 -6.09 -10.20
CA GLU A 78 -13.38 -6.16 -11.22
C GLU A 78 -12.66 -4.82 -11.39
N SER A 79 -13.41 -3.71 -11.42
CA SER A 79 -12.82 -2.38 -11.54
C SER A 79 -11.95 -2.00 -10.33
N ILE A 80 -12.39 -2.40 -9.13
CA ILE A 80 -11.71 -2.08 -7.87
C ILE A 80 -10.48 -2.98 -7.68
N ALA A 81 -10.60 -4.28 -7.99
CA ALA A 81 -9.47 -5.19 -7.91
C ALA A 81 -8.33 -4.76 -8.83
N THR A 82 -8.64 -4.34 -10.06
CA THR A 82 -7.64 -3.85 -11.03
C THR A 82 -6.97 -2.58 -10.55
N LEU A 83 -7.71 -1.69 -9.88
CA LEU A 83 -7.18 -0.45 -9.31
C LEU A 83 -6.13 -0.71 -8.23
N PHE A 84 -6.23 -1.84 -7.49
CA PHE A 84 -5.31 -2.18 -6.42
C PHE A 84 -4.20 -3.14 -6.83
N THR A 85 -4.45 -4.04 -7.78
CA THR A 85 -3.43 -5.00 -8.23
C THR A 85 -2.27 -4.32 -8.93
N ARG A 86 -2.52 -3.29 -9.73
CA ARG A 86 -1.47 -2.54 -10.44
C ARG A 86 -0.48 -1.86 -9.49
N PRO A 87 -0.89 -1.04 -8.51
CA PRO A 87 0.03 -0.45 -7.52
C PRO A 87 0.73 -1.51 -6.65
N LEU A 88 0.05 -2.61 -6.34
CA LEU A 88 0.64 -3.71 -5.57
C LEU A 88 1.81 -4.37 -6.31
N MET A 89 1.63 -4.65 -7.60
CA MET A 89 2.69 -5.19 -8.45
C MET A 89 3.87 -4.22 -8.57
N ALA A 90 3.59 -2.91 -8.76
CA ALA A 90 4.61 -1.88 -8.79
C ALA A 90 5.38 -1.83 -7.47
N ALA A 91 4.70 -1.90 -6.33
CA ALA A 91 5.33 -1.93 -5.01
C ALA A 91 6.18 -3.18 -4.82
N ALA A 92 5.69 -4.37 -5.18
CA ALA A 92 6.42 -5.62 -5.05
C ALA A 92 7.72 -5.62 -5.88
N VAL A 93 7.65 -5.15 -7.12
CA VAL A 93 8.82 -5.01 -8.00
C VAL A 93 9.83 -4.02 -7.42
N SER A 94 9.37 -2.87 -6.93
CA SER A 94 10.24 -1.82 -6.40
C SER A 94 10.91 -2.22 -5.09
N VAL A 95 10.18 -2.88 -4.20
CA VAL A 95 10.73 -3.40 -2.93
C VAL A 95 11.70 -4.54 -3.20
N GLY A 96 11.38 -5.44 -4.14
CA GLY A 96 12.31 -6.52 -4.54
C GLY A 96 13.61 -5.98 -5.13
N ALA A 97 13.51 -5.01 -6.06
CA ALA A 97 14.68 -4.37 -6.64
C ALA A 97 15.49 -3.56 -5.61
N GLY A 98 14.81 -2.75 -4.78
CA GLY A 98 15.45 -1.97 -3.71
C GLY A 98 16.13 -2.84 -2.66
N GLY A 99 15.49 -3.92 -2.24
CA GLY A 99 16.05 -4.91 -1.32
C GLY A 99 17.27 -5.62 -1.90
N GLY A 100 17.22 -5.99 -3.18
CA GLY A 100 18.35 -6.56 -3.91
C GLY A 100 19.55 -5.60 -3.98
N ILE A 101 19.29 -4.33 -4.33
CA ILE A 101 20.31 -3.27 -4.36
C ILE A 101 20.91 -3.06 -2.97
N TYR A 102 20.08 -3.00 -1.92
CA TYR A 102 20.54 -2.87 -0.54
C TYR A 102 21.46 -4.02 -0.13
N PHE A 103 21.05 -5.27 -0.40
CA PHE A 103 21.82 -6.45 -0.06
C PHE A 103 23.17 -6.47 -0.79
N LEU A 104 23.20 -6.08 -2.06
CA LEU A 104 24.42 -6.00 -2.86
C LEU A 104 25.38 -4.92 -2.35
N LEU A 105 24.86 -3.72 -2.07
CA LEU A 105 25.65 -2.60 -1.57
C LEU A 105 26.17 -2.83 -0.14
N ARG A 106 25.36 -3.46 0.73
CA ARG A 106 25.76 -3.85 2.08
C ARG A 106 26.93 -4.81 2.07
N ARG A 107 26.98 -5.74 1.10
CA ARG A 107 28.07 -6.70 0.93
C ARG A 107 29.38 -6.03 0.54
N TRP A 108 29.32 -4.87 -0.14
CA TRP A 108 30.51 -4.17 -0.65
C TRP A 108 31.03 -3.07 0.28
N ARG A 109 30.15 -2.39 0.99
CA ARG A 109 30.51 -1.20 1.80
C ARG A 109 30.26 -1.33 3.30
N GLY A 110 29.68 -2.46 3.75
CA GLY A 110 29.29 -2.62 5.15
C GLY A 110 28.01 -1.85 5.51
N GLU A 111 27.65 -1.87 6.79
CA GLU A 111 26.45 -1.16 7.30
C GLU A 111 26.77 0.31 7.53
N SER A 112 26.06 1.20 6.85
CA SER A 112 26.12 2.65 7.05
C SER A 112 24.72 3.25 6.99
N SER A 113 24.38 4.15 7.92
CA SER A 113 23.12 4.88 7.93
C SER A 113 22.88 5.66 6.63
N GLY A 114 23.95 6.18 6.01
CA GLY A 114 23.88 6.86 4.71
C GLY A 114 23.48 5.92 3.58
N LEU A 115 23.96 4.66 3.60
CA LEU A 115 23.59 3.64 2.62
C LEU A 115 22.09 3.33 2.68
N THR A 116 21.54 3.22 3.90
CA THR A 116 20.11 2.97 4.11
C THR A 116 19.26 4.10 3.55
N LEU A 117 19.60 5.36 3.84
CA LEU A 117 18.91 6.53 3.31
C LEU A 117 18.96 6.59 1.78
N LEU A 118 20.13 6.32 1.19
CA LEU A 118 20.29 6.30 -0.26
C LEU A 118 19.43 5.20 -0.89
N THR A 119 19.39 4.02 -0.29
CA THR A 119 18.56 2.90 -0.79
C THR A 119 17.08 3.22 -0.71
N ILE A 120 16.62 3.87 0.36
CA ILE A 120 15.23 4.33 0.49
C ILE A 120 14.89 5.32 -0.62
N ALA A 121 15.74 6.30 -0.88
CA ALA A 121 15.54 7.28 -1.94
C ALA A 121 15.47 6.61 -3.32
N VAL A 122 16.40 5.71 -3.62
CA VAL A 122 16.41 4.94 -4.87
C VAL A 122 15.15 4.08 -5.02
N THR A 123 14.73 3.39 -3.96
CA THR A 123 13.52 2.57 -3.98
C THR A 123 12.26 3.41 -4.20
N ALA A 124 12.18 4.61 -3.62
CA ALA A 124 11.07 5.54 -3.83
C ALA A 124 11.00 6.02 -5.30
N VAL A 125 12.16 6.34 -5.91
CA VAL A 125 12.22 6.71 -7.32
C VAL A 125 11.82 5.52 -8.22
N LEU A 126 12.33 4.32 -7.94
CA LEU A 126 11.97 3.11 -8.67
C LEU A 126 10.47 2.80 -8.57
N TYR A 127 9.87 3.01 -7.40
CA TYR A 127 8.43 2.88 -7.23
C TYR A 127 7.66 3.87 -8.10
N GLY A 128 8.04 5.14 -8.10
CA GLY A 128 7.42 6.16 -8.95
C GLY A 128 7.50 5.80 -10.43
N LEU A 129 8.67 5.38 -10.91
CA LEU A 129 8.87 4.97 -12.30
C LEU A 129 8.09 3.70 -12.66
N SER A 130 8.07 2.70 -11.79
CA SER A 130 7.31 1.46 -12.02
C SER A 130 5.80 1.68 -11.99
N ALA A 131 5.30 2.54 -11.11
CA ALA A 131 3.89 2.90 -11.03
C ALA A 131 3.41 3.61 -12.31
N LEU A 132 4.24 4.51 -12.87
CA LEU A 132 3.97 5.15 -14.15
C LEU A 132 3.98 4.15 -15.32
N LYS A 133 4.98 3.26 -15.37
CA LYS A 133 5.15 2.29 -16.45
C LYS A 133 4.04 1.20 -16.46
N ILE A 134 3.50 0.86 -15.30
CA ILE A 134 2.40 -0.12 -15.16
C ILE A 134 1.03 0.57 -15.38
N HIS A 135 1.01 1.87 -15.70
CA HIS A 135 -0.23 2.65 -15.84
C HIS A 135 -1.11 2.53 -14.57
N ALA A 136 -0.47 2.47 -13.38
CA ALA A 136 -1.15 2.47 -12.11
C ALA A 136 -1.76 3.84 -11.77
N VAL A 137 -1.21 4.90 -12.40
CA VAL A 137 -1.70 6.28 -12.32
C VAL A 137 -2.10 6.69 -13.73
N GLY A 138 -3.37 6.99 -13.95
CA GLY A 138 -3.90 7.43 -15.24
C GLY A 138 -3.52 8.90 -15.55
N GLU A 139 -3.55 9.27 -16.83
CA GLU A 139 -3.36 10.69 -17.24
C GLU A 139 -4.38 11.61 -16.56
N ALA A 140 -5.60 11.15 -16.36
CA ALA A 140 -6.66 11.89 -15.68
C ALA A 140 -6.32 12.17 -14.20
N ASP A 141 -5.67 11.22 -13.52
CA ASP A 141 -5.28 11.36 -12.11
C ASP A 141 -4.12 12.35 -11.95
N LEU A 142 -3.21 12.38 -12.93
CA LEU A 142 -2.10 13.34 -12.97
C LEU A 142 -2.58 14.78 -13.18
N LEU A 143 -3.64 14.98 -13.95
CA LEU A 143 -4.23 16.31 -14.18
C LEU A 143 -4.93 16.88 -12.94
N LEU A 144 -5.32 16.04 -11.99
CA LEU A 144 -5.90 16.47 -10.71
C LEU A 144 -4.86 17.04 -9.73
N LEU A 145 -3.57 16.84 -9.99
CA LEU A 145 -2.49 17.39 -9.15
C LEU A 145 -2.25 18.87 -9.47
N PRO A 146 -2.03 19.72 -8.45
CA PRO A 146 -1.61 21.09 -8.65
C PRO A 146 -0.25 21.07 -9.36
N GLN A 147 -0.16 21.46 -10.62
CA GLN A 147 0.95 21.36 -11.59
C GLN A 147 0.95 20.09 -12.47
N GLY A 148 -0.15 19.36 -12.53
CA GLY A 148 -0.30 18.13 -13.34
C GLY A 148 0.04 18.33 -14.82
N GLU A 149 -0.27 19.49 -15.40
CA GLU A 149 0.06 19.79 -16.81
C GLU A 149 1.57 19.80 -17.10
N LYS A 150 2.39 20.32 -16.17
CA LYS A 150 3.86 20.33 -16.34
C LYS A 150 4.44 18.92 -16.21
N LEU A 151 3.92 18.15 -15.26
CA LEU A 151 4.29 16.75 -15.04
C LEU A 151 3.90 15.89 -16.25
N CYS A 152 2.69 16.05 -16.77
CA CYS A 152 2.21 15.32 -17.95
C CYS A 152 3.06 15.62 -19.19
N LYS A 153 3.42 16.88 -19.44
CA LYS A 153 4.33 17.28 -20.53
C LYS A 153 5.73 16.68 -20.39
N LEU A 154 6.26 16.60 -19.17
CA LEU A 154 7.57 16.02 -18.86
C LEU A 154 7.58 14.50 -19.06
N LEU A 155 6.53 13.80 -18.60
CA LEU A 155 6.38 12.35 -18.72
C LEU A 155 6.15 11.91 -20.17
N ARG A 156 5.39 12.69 -20.94
CA ARG A 156 5.19 12.47 -22.39
C ARG A 156 6.48 12.66 -23.18
N LYS A 157 7.37 13.58 -22.76
CA LYS A 157 8.70 13.79 -23.35
C LYS A 157 9.65 12.59 -23.08
N ILE A 158 9.44 11.86 -21.99
CA ILE A 158 10.28 10.71 -21.58
C ILE A 158 9.70 9.37 -22.10
N ARG A 159 8.59 9.42 -22.88
CA ARG A 159 7.87 8.21 -23.38
C ARG A 159 7.45 7.22 -22.28
N LEU A 160 7.10 7.71 -21.11
CA LEU A 160 6.65 6.89 -19.99
C LEU A 160 5.11 6.81 -19.90
N ILE A 161 4.42 7.65 -20.65
CA ILE A 161 2.96 7.67 -20.88
C ILE A 161 2.70 7.96 -22.35
#